data_d9237c29d51450ed4818eace6a702e2e
#
_entry.id   d9237c29d51450ed4818eace6a702e2e
#
_cell.length_a   1.000
_cell.length_b   1.000
_cell.length_c   1.000
_cell.angle_alpha   90.00
_cell.angle_beta   90.00
_cell.angle_gamma   90.00
#
_symmetry.space_group_name_H-M   'P 1'
#
loop_
_entity.id
_entity.type
_entity.pdbx_description
1 polymer ?
#
loop_
_entity_poly.entity_id
_entity_poly.type
_entity_poly.pdbx_seq_one_letter_code
_entity_poly.pdbx_strand_id
1 'polypeptide(L)'
;MGVNKITIDGVTKINLLNTDIETAADIPTGKRGYLKTGELVTGTGGNMANPLSGKILAVTGDSLCAGVAVNGGYATLIGTDNNMTVQNIAVGGGTVTPVSGKFCISTSIPNLRTDADYVILEGGCNDAWDVVTEGTLTTGFDDTLNTNTFAGSFEKMLKDTIARFPTAKLGYIFAHKWAPQWDCRNLNGNYHGIAKAACEKWGIPYLDLNSQAPPIGYLASIYENYTYQSDRMHPTEQGYRLFYVPKITAWMKTL
;
A
#
# COMPACT_ATOMS: atom_id res chain seq x y z
N MET A 1 -26.42 28.15 25.24
CA MET A 1 -25.85 26.84 25.66
C MET A 1 -25.92 25.86 24.49
N GLY A 2 -24.82 25.25 24.14
CA GLY A 2 -24.81 24.21 23.11
C GLY A 2 -25.35 22.89 23.66
N VAL A 3 -25.89 22.06 22.77
CA VAL A 3 -26.34 20.68 23.11
C VAL A 3 -25.21 19.72 22.85
N ASN A 4 -24.70 19.08 23.88
CA ASN A 4 -23.59 18.11 23.78
C ASN A 4 -24.04 16.65 23.76
N LYS A 5 -25.35 16.40 23.91
CA LYS A 5 -25.93 15.05 23.85
C LYS A 5 -27.38 15.12 23.35
N ILE A 6 -27.74 14.31 22.39
CA ILE A 6 -29.10 14.13 21.88
C ILE A 6 -29.49 12.67 22.05
N THR A 7 -30.62 12.44 22.74
CA THR A 7 -31.21 11.11 22.96
C THR A 7 -32.60 11.09 22.36
N ILE A 8 -32.94 10.10 21.55
CA ILE A 8 -34.28 9.89 20.98
C ILE A 8 -34.71 8.47 21.35
N ASP A 9 -35.90 8.34 21.92
CA ASP A 9 -36.46 7.05 22.38
C ASP A 9 -35.51 6.26 23.29
N GLY A 10 -34.84 6.95 24.21
CA GLY A 10 -33.86 6.35 25.12
C GLY A 10 -32.51 6.00 24.49
N VAL A 11 -32.35 6.20 23.18
CA VAL A 11 -31.09 5.89 22.45
C VAL A 11 -30.33 7.19 22.20
N THR A 12 -29.08 7.25 22.66
CA THR A 12 -28.21 8.40 22.36
C THR A 12 -27.84 8.40 20.88
N LYS A 13 -28.23 9.46 20.17
CA LYS A 13 -27.94 9.65 18.73
C LYS A 13 -26.69 10.51 18.49
N ILE A 14 -26.47 11.51 19.36
CA ILE A 14 -25.27 12.34 19.34
C ILE A 14 -24.75 12.42 20.76
N ASN A 15 -23.47 12.20 20.94
CA ASN A 15 -22.78 12.37 22.21
C ASN A 15 -21.40 12.98 21.95
N LEU A 16 -21.30 14.28 22.21
CA LEU A 16 -20.06 15.03 22.04
C LEU A 16 -19.17 15.00 23.31
N LEU A 17 -19.65 14.40 24.42
CA LEU A 17 -18.88 14.30 25.66
C LEU A 17 -17.61 13.43 25.52
N ASN A 18 -17.62 12.52 24.53
CA ASN A 18 -16.51 11.61 24.27
C ASN A 18 -15.70 12.03 23.01
N THR A 19 -15.81 13.28 22.57
CA THR A 19 -14.98 13.80 21.48
C THR A 19 -13.77 14.54 22.06
N ASP A 20 -12.65 14.48 21.36
CA ASP A 20 -11.41 15.21 21.68
C ASP A 20 -11.43 16.67 21.17
N ILE A 21 -12.54 17.10 20.58
CA ILE A 21 -12.70 18.46 20.06
C ILE A 21 -13.12 19.41 21.20
N GLU A 22 -12.14 20.03 21.82
CA GLU A 22 -12.34 20.91 22.97
C GLU A 22 -12.39 22.40 22.59
N THR A 23 -11.67 22.78 21.53
CA THR A 23 -11.52 24.17 21.09
C THR A 23 -11.70 24.31 19.57
N ALA A 24 -11.87 25.53 19.09
CA ALA A 24 -11.87 25.82 17.66
C ALA A 24 -10.53 25.46 16.97
N ALA A 25 -9.44 25.39 17.73
CA ALA A 25 -8.13 24.99 17.22
C ALA A 25 -8.04 23.50 16.84
N ASP A 26 -8.92 22.65 17.38
CA ASP A 26 -9.02 21.24 17.05
C ASP A 26 -9.78 20.99 15.73
N ILE A 27 -10.37 22.03 15.17
CA ILE A 27 -11.10 21.98 13.90
C ILE A 27 -10.28 22.73 12.83
N PRO A 28 -10.05 22.14 11.64
CA PRO A 28 -9.31 22.81 10.56
C PRO A 28 -9.89 24.19 10.21
N THR A 29 -9.00 25.15 9.91
CA THR A 29 -9.40 26.54 9.57
C THR A 29 -10.47 26.56 8.48
N GLY A 30 -11.53 27.32 8.72
CA GLY A 30 -12.65 27.49 7.81
C GLY A 30 -13.66 26.33 7.77
N LYS A 31 -13.40 25.21 8.46
CA LYS A 31 -14.40 24.15 8.68
C LYS A 31 -15.26 24.46 9.89
N ARG A 32 -16.48 23.96 9.90
CA ARG A 32 -17.38 24.10 11.06
C ARG A 32 -17.51 22.75 11.76
N GLY A 33 -17.50 22.76 13.07
CA GLY A 33 -17.66 21.57 13.88
C GLY A 33 -18.24 21.89 15.25
N TYR A 34 -18.74 20.89 15.95
CA TYR A 34 -19.24 21.04 17.31
C TYR A 34 -18.14 20.70 18.31
N LEU A 35 -17.92 21.59 19.25
CA LEU A 35 -17.10 21.33 20.42
C LEU A 35 -17.77 20.31 21.34
N LYS A 36 -16.99 19.72 22.25
CA LYS A 36 -17.47 18.87 23.34
C LYS A 36 -18.58 19.50 24.17
N THR A 37 -18.60 20.84 24.25
CA THR A 37 -19.67 21.62 24.88
C THR A 37 -20.99 21.66 24.11
N GLY A 38 -21.00 21.17 22.86
CA GLY A 38 -22.13 21.27 21.95
C GLY A 38 -22.21 22.62 21.22
N GLU A 39 -21.21 23.48 21.36
CA GLU A 39 -21.13 24.74 20.63
C GLU A 39 -20.67 24.50 19.19
N LEU A 40 -21.33 25.10 18.21
CA LEU A 40 -20.93 25.12 16.82
C LEU A 40 -19.95 26.26 16.57
N VAL A 41 -18.73 25.93 16.23
CA VAL A 41 -17.69 26.92 15.98
C VAL A 41 -17.10 26.76 14.57
N THR A 42 -16.46 27.82 14.08
CA THR A 42 -15.58 27.75 12.91
C THR A 42 -14.17 27.47 13.38
N GLY A 43 -13.54 26.46 12.81
CA GLY A 43 -12.19 26.05 13.18
C GLY A 43 -11.16 27.14 12.91
N THR A 44 -10.22 27.27 13.84
CA THR A 44 -9.04 28.11 13.77
C THR A 44 -7.74 27.30 13.79
N GLY A 45 -7.88 25.97 13.94
CA GLY A 45 -6.75 25.04 13.85
C GLY A 45 -6.12 25.13 12.47
N GLY A 46 -4.80 25.07 12.42
CA GLY A 46 -4.09 24.98 11.16
C GLY A 46 -4.63 23.78 10.36
N ASN A 47 -4.81 23.93 9.05
CA ASN A 47 -4.91 22.76 8.21
C ASN A 47 -3.69 21.90 8.55
N MET A 48 -3.90 20.74 9.18
CA MET A 48 -2.85 19.76 9.31
C MET A 48 -2.37 19.52 7.88
N ALA A 49 -1.22 20.10 7.55
CA ALA A 49 -0.67 19.98 6.20
C ALA A 49 -0.59 18.49 5.90
N ASN A 50 -1.18 18.06 4.80
CA ASN A 50 -1.06 16.67 4.39
C ASN A 50 0.45 16.36 4.25
N PRO A 51 1.02 15.47 5.09
CA PRO A 51 2.47 15.23 5.10
C PRO A 51 2.99 14.66 3.76
N LEU A 52 2.07 14.18 2.92
CA LEU A 52 2.40 13.66 1.58
C LEU A 52 2.39 14.76 0.51
N SER A 53 1.79 15.93 0.76
CA SER A 53 1.67 16.99 -0.25
C SER A 53 3.04 17.54 -0.66
N GLY A 54 3.26 17.63 -1.97
CA GLY A 54 4.53 18.07 -2.55
C GLY A 54 5.65 17.03 -2.51
N LYS A 55 5.39 15.84 -1.96
CA LYS A 55 6.35 14.74 -1.88
C LYS A 55 6.44 13.96 -3.19
N ILE A 56 7.51 13.21 -3.34
CA ILE A 56 7.79 12.37 -4.50
C ILE A 56 7.65 10.90 -4.11
N LEU A 57 6.76 10.20 -4.82
CA LEU A 57 6.55 8.77 -4.69
C LEU A 57 7.16 8.05 -5.89
N ALA A 58 8.12 7.16 -5.68
CA ALA A 58 8.63 6.24 -6.68
C ALA A 58 8.16 4.83 -6.37
N VAL A 59 7.65 4.12 -7.38
CA VAL A 59 7.14 2.76 -7.21
C VAL A 59 7.61 1.84 -8.34
N THR A 60 7.83 0.58 -7.99
CA THR A 60 8.03 -0.52 -8.93
C THR A 60 7.27 -1.75 -8.44
N GLY A 61 6.86 -2.60 -9.36
CA GLY A 61 6.06 -3.78 -9.05
C GLY A 61 5.52 -4.46 -10.29
N ASP A 62 4.50 -5.27 -10.09
CA ASP A 62 3.82 -6.00 -11.15
C ASP A 62 2.52 -5.32 -11.64
N SER A 63 1.56 -6.11 -12.13
CA SER A 63 0.29 -5.61 -12.69
C SER A 63 -0.60 -4.87 -11.68
N LEU A 64 -0.50 -5.19 -10.39
CA LEU A 64 -1.27 -4.52 -9.35
C LEU A 64 -0.72 -3.12 -9.07
N CYS A 65 0.58 -2.93 -9.19
CA CYS A 65 1.21 -1.62 -9.09
C CYS A 65 1.09 -0.84 -10.41
N ALA A 66 1.32 -1.49 -11.56
CA ALA A 66 1.19 -0.87 -12.89
C ALA A 66 -0.26 -0.44 -13.19
N GLY A 67 -1.23 -1.23 -12.73
CA GLY A 67 -2.66 -1.02 -12.96
C GLY A 67 -3.13 -1.53 -14.32
N VAL A 68 -4.01 -2.52 -14.34
CA VAL A 68 -4.60 -3.06 -15.57
C VAL A 68 -5.75 -2.18 -16.05
N ALA A 69 -6.64 -1.78 -15.16
CA ALA A 69 -7.79 -0.95 -15.45
C ALA A 69 -7.54 0.56 -15.28
N VAL A 70 -6.45 0.93 -14.62
CA VAL A 70 -6.08 2.32 -14.28
C VAL A 70 -4.60 2.49 -14.55
N ASN A 71 -4.25 3.29 -15.53
CA ASN A 71 -2.85 3.56 -15.84
C ASN A 71 -2.11 4.12 -14.61
N GLY A 72 -1.06 3.43 -14.19
CA GLY A 72 -0.30 3.75 -12.98
C GLY A 72 -0.94 3.29 -11.66
N GLY A 73 -2.01 2.48 -11.72
CA GLY A 73 -2.61 1.78 -10.58
C GLY A 73 -2.93 2.66 -9.38
N TYR A 74 -2.80 2.09 -8.19
CA TYR A 74 -3.03 2.81 -6.92
C TYR A 74 -2.07 4.00 -6.71
N ALA A 75 -0.84 3.93 -7.26
CA ALA A 75 0.15 4.98 -7.03
C ALA A 75 -0.27 6.31 -7.67
N THR A 76 -0.81 6.28 -8.91
CA THR A 76 -1.33 7.47 -9.58
C THR A 76 -2.50 8.09 -8.81
N LEU A 77 -3.41 7.24 -8.31
CA LEU A 77 -4.55 7.71 -7.52
C LEU A 77 -4.09 8.37 -6.21
N ILE A 78 -3.14 7.75 -5.49
CA ILE A 78 -2.54 8.32 -4.28
C ILE A 78 -1.87 9.66 -4.58
N GLY A 79 -1.11 9.72 -5.68
CA GLY A 79 -0.44 10.94 -6.11
C GLY A 79 -1.41 12.08 -6.35
N THR A 80 -2.48 11.82 -7.11
CA THR A 80 -3.54 12.80 -7.40
C THR A 80 -4.23 13.26 -6.13
N ASP A 81 -4.65 12.32 -5.28
CA ASP A 81 -5.43 12.63 -4.07
C ASP A 81 -4.60 13.37 -3.00
N ASN A 82 -3.27 13.23 -3.04
CA ASN A 82 -2.37 13.82 -2.03
C ASN A 82 -1.43 14.90 -2.59
N ASN A 83 -1.59 15.31 -3.85
CA ASN A 83 -0.71 16.28 -4.50
C ASN A 83 0.76 15.85 -4.46
N MET A 84 1.05 14.58 -4.80
CA MET A 84 2.41 14.04 -4.91
C MET A 84 2.84 13.98 -6.38
N THR A 85 4.15 14.08 -6.61
CA THR A 85 4.74 13.67 -7.89
C THR A 85 4.97 12.16 -7.87
N VAL A 86 4.52 11.44 -8.91
CA VAL A 86 4.64 9.98 -8.97
C VAL A 86 5.53 9.55 -10.13
N GLN A 87 6.48 8.66 -9.84
CA GLN A 87 7.13 7.82 -10.84
C GLN A 87 6.69 6.37 -10.61
N ASN A 88 5.97 5.80 -11.55
CA ASN A 88 5.62 4.39 -11.56
C ASN A 88 6.32 3.69 -12.73
N ILE A 89 7.24 2.77 -12.43
CA ILE A 89 7.96 1.96 -13.42
C ILE A 89 7.53 0.49 -13.39
N ALA A 90 6.45 0.17 -12.66
CA ALA A 90 5.91 -1.18 -12.61
C ALA A 90 5.43 -1.67 -13.97
N VAL A 91 5.55 -2.96 -14.21
CA VAL A 91 5.14 -3.60 -15.46
C VAL A 91 4.31 -4.85 -15.17
N GLY A 92 3.17 -4.97 -15.84
CA GLY A 92 2.31 -6.15 -15.72
C GLY A 92 3.06 -7.45 -16.01
N GLY A 93 2.85 -8.47 -15.19
CA GLY A 93 3.56 -9.75 -15.29
C GLY A 93 4.98 -9.72 -14.74
N GLY A 94 5.44 -8.60 -14.18
CA GLY A 94 6.77 -8.46 -13.60
C GLY A 94 7.03 -9.46 -12.47
N THR A 95 8.24 -10.02 -12.42
CA THR A 95 8.72 -10.93 -11.37
C THR A 95 9.82 -10.29 -10.55
N VAL A 96 9.94 -10.64 -9.29
CA VAL A 96 11.06 -10.22 -8.45
C VAL A 96 12.35 -10.91 -8.92
N THR A 97 12.25 -12.18 -9.25
CA THR A 97 13.34 -12.99 -9.78
C THR A 97 13.50 -12.77 -11.29
N PRO A 98 14.71 -12.72 -11.83
CA PRO A 98 14.91 -12.70 -13.27
C PRO A 98 14.28 -13.91 -13.97
N VAL A 99 13.29 -13.67 -14.82
CA VAL A 99 12.64 -14.67 -15.67
C VAL A 99 12.74 -14.19 -17.12
N SER A 100 13.11 -15.07 -18.02
CA SER A 100 13.30 -14.72 -19.44
C SER A 100 12.03 -14.13 -20.04
N GLY A 101 12.17 -13.00 -20.72
CA GLY A 101 11.03 -12.30 -21.37
C GLY A 101 10.13 -11.52 -20.43
N LYS A 102 10.42 -11.46 -19.13
CA LYS A 102 9.65 -10.68 -18.15
C LYS A 102 10.43 -9.50 -17.60
N PHE A 103 9.69 -8.48 -17.18
CA PHE A 103 10.24 -7.37 -16.40
C PHE A 103 10.70 -7.90 -15.03
N CYS A 104 11.93 -7.56 -14.65
CA CYS A 104 12.49 -7.99 -13.38
C CYS A 104 12.49 -6.82 -12.39
N ILE A 105 11.69 -6.94 -11.35
CA ILE A 105 11.50 -5.91 -10.32
C ILE A 105 12.81 -5.67 -9.55
N SER A 106 13.51 -6.74 -9.14
CA SER A 106 14.73 -6.60 -8.35
C SER A 106 15.87 -5.89 -9.09
N THR A 107 15.91 -5.98 -10.42
CA THR A 107 16.91 -5.30 -11.24
C THR A 107 16.44 -3.91 -11.73
N SER A 108 15.20 -3.53 -11.48
CA SER A 108 14.66 -2.23 -11.89
C SER A 108 14.98 -1.08 -10.91
N ILE A 109 15.45 -1.39 -9.72
CA ILE A 109 15.75 -0.41 -8.66
C ILE A 109 16.65 0.75 -9.14
N PRO A 110 17.68 0.55 -9.98
CA PRO A 110 18.49 1.64 -10.52
C PRO A 110 17.72 2.65 -11.39
N ASN A 111 16.54 2.29 -11.90
CA ASN A 111 15.71 3.15 -12.76
C ASN A 111 14.75 4.04 -11.96
N LEU A 112 14.62 3.82 -10.66
CA LEU A 112 13.88 4.71 -9.79
C LEU A 112 14.64 6.01 -9.58
N ARG A 113 13.91 7.13 -9.56
CA ARG A 113 14.48 8.47 -9.37
C ARG A 113 15.07 8.61 -7.97
N THR A 114 16.24 9.20 -7.88
CA THR A 114 17.03 9.28 -6.64
C THR A 114 16.55 10.32 -5.65
N ASP A 115 15.72 11.26 -6.08
CA ASP A 115 15.13 12.32 -5.25
C ASP A 115 13.75 11.95 -4.68
N ALA A 116 13.39 10.66 -4.69
CA ALA A 116 12.14 10.17 -4.11
C ALA A 116 12.13 10.36 -2.58
N ASP A 117 11.04 10.91 -2.06
CA ASP A 117 10.76 10.95 -0.61
C ASP A 117 10.24 9.59 -0.10
N TYR A 118 9.49 8.88 -0.96
CA TYR A 118 8.91 7.56 -0.69
C TYR A 118 9.26 6.59 -1.81
N VAL A 119 9.71 5.40 -1.45
CA VAL A 119 9.92 4.30 -2.39
C VAL A 119 9.10 3.10 -1.94
N ILE A 120 8.12 2.71 -2.74
CA ILE A 120 7.22 1.59 -2.43
C ILE A 120 7.43 0.48 -3.46
N LEU A 121 7.66 -0.71 -2.95
CA LEU A 121 7.88 -1.93 -3.71
C LEU A 121 6.65 -2.83 -3.62
N GLU A 122 6.39 -3.58 -4.68
CA GLU A 122 5.33 -4.59 -4.75
C GLU A 122 5.77 -5.71 -5.69
N GLY A 123 5.22 -6.93 -5.57
CA GLY A 123 5.52 -8.03 -6.49
C GLY A 123 5.49 -9.41 -5.83
N GLY A 124 6.12 -10.40 -6.48
CA GLY A 124 6.21 -11.78 -6.01
C GLY A 124 5.01 -12.67 -6.37
N CYS A 125 3.92 -12.09 -6.83
CA CYS A 125 2.75 -12.85 -7.28
C CYS A 125 3.08 -13.67 -8.55
N ASN A 126 3.78 -13.05 -9.50
CA ASN A 126 4.15 -13.72 -10.73
C ASN A 126 5.29 -14.72 -10.55
N ASP A 127 6.17 -14.53 -9.57
CA ASP A 127 7.17 -15.54 -9.20
C ASP A 127 6.51 -16.85 -8.77
N ALA A 128 5.47 -16.74 -7.94
CA ALA A 128 4.67 -17.88 -7.51
C ALA A 128 3.86 -18.50 -8.66
N TRP A 129 3.36 -17.69 -9.58
CA TRP A 129 2.65 -18.15 -10.77
C TRP A 129 3.56 -18.92 -11.71
N ASP A 130 4.77 -18.44 -11.91
CA ASP A 130 5.79 -19.09 -12.76
C ASP A 130 6.52 -20.23 -12.05
N VAL A 131 6.17 -20.52 -10.80
CA VAL A 131 6.79 -21.55 -9.97
C VAL A 131 8.33 -21.38 -9.92
N VAL A 132 8.77 -20.14 -9.75
CA VAL A 132 10.19 -19.82 -9.54
C VAL A 132 10.69 -20.54 -8.29
N THR A 133 11.90 -21.06 -8.31
CA THR A 133 12.50 -21.70 -7.13
C THR A 133 12.48 -20.73 -5.94
N GLU A 134 11.86 -21.12 -4.83
CA GLU A 134 11.74 -20.29 -3.62
C GLU A 134 13.09 -19.88 -3.05
N GLY A 135 13.99 -20.82 -2.88
CA GLY A 135 15.25 -20.62 -2.19
C GLY A 135 15.10 -20.42 -0.69
N THR A 136 16.16 -19.94 -0.06
CA THR A 136 16.23 -19.69 1.38
C THR A 136 16.87 -18.32 1.61
N LEU A 137 16.35 -17.57 2.59
CA LEU A 137 16.96 -16.32 3.01
C LEU A 137 18.35 -16.57 3.60
N THR A 138 19.25 -15.66 3.33
CA THR A 138 20.59 -15.69 3.93
C THR A 138 20.52 -15.40 5.44
N THR A 139 21.55 -15.81 6.18
CA THR A 139 21.63 -15.53 7.63
C THR A 139 22.21 -14.13 7.86
N GLY A 140 23.31 -13.82 7.18
CA GLY A 140 24.00 -12.53 7.28
C GLY A 140 23.50 -11.50 6.24
N PHE A 141 23.87 -10.25 6.44
CA PHE A 141 23.58 -9.16 5.53
C PHE A 141 24.61 -9.03 4.39
N ASP A 142 25.80 -9.59 4.59
CA ASP A 142 26.91 -9.59 3.63
C ASP A 142 27.05 -10.92 2.86
N ASP A 143 26.16 -11.87 3.14
CA ASP A 143 26.16 -13.16 2.45
C ASP A 143 25.91 -12.99 0.95
N THR A 144 26.46 -13.91 0.16
CA THR A 144 26.19 -13.95 -1.28
C THR A 144 24.75 -14.37 -1.54
N LEU A 145 24.00 -13.52 -2.24
CA LEU A 145 22.60 -13.74 -2.57
C LEU A 145 22.46 -14.61 -3.82
N ASN A 146 21.68 -15.68 -3.76
CA ASN A 146 21.36 -16.49 -4.94
C ASN A 146 20.19 -15.86 -5.71
N THR A 147 20.48 -14.99 -6.64
CA THR A 147 19.47 -14.27 -7.45
C THR A 147 18.76 -15.14 -8.48
N ASN A 148 19.03 -16.43 -8.56
CA ASN A 148 18.24 -17.39 -9.34
C ASN A 148 17.07 -17.96 -8.53
N THR A 149 16.90 -17.53 -7.29
CA THR A 149 15.79 -17.92 -6.41
C THR A 149 14.99 -16.69 -5.98
N PHE A 150 13.73 -16.89 -5.62
CA PHE A 150 12.87 -15.82 -5.13
C PHE A 150 13.46 -15.15 -3.87
N ALA A 151 13.84 -15.95 -2.87
CA ALA A 151 14.42 -15.44 -1.64
C ALA A 151 15.65 -14.55 -1.89
N GLY A 152 16.60 -15.01 -2.68
CA GLY A 152 17.81 -14.25 -2.95
C GLY A 152 17.58 -13.01 -3.80
N SER A 153 16.67 -13.06 -4.78
CA SER A 153 16.28 -11.88 -5.58
C SER A 153 15.50 -10.87 -4.74
N PHE A 154 14.65 -11.33 -3.84
CA PHE A 154 13.91 -10.47 -2.94
C PHE A 154 14.85 -9.74 -1.97
N GLU A 155 15.79 -10.46 -1.34
CA GLU A 155 16.81 -9.83 -0.49
C GLU A 155 17.66 -8.82 -1.27
N LYS A 156 18.05 -9.15 -2.51
CA LYS A 156 18.78 -8.23 -3.38
C LYS A 156 17.96 -6.95 -3.64
N MET A 157 16.69 -7.08 -3.95
CA MET A 157 15.79 -5.94 -4.15
C MET A 157 15.76 -5.02 -2.92
N LEU A 158 15.61 -5.57 -1.73
CA LEU A 158 15.59 -4.80 -0.49
C LEU A 158 16.95 -4.16 -0.21
N LYS A 159 18.04 -4.92 -0.31
CA LYS A 159 19.43 -4.43 -0.11
C LYS A 159 19.75 -3.26 -1.04
N ASP A 160 19.47 -3.41 -2.33
CA ASP A 160 19.74 -2.39 -3.33
C ASP A 160 18.88 -1.13 -3.10
N THR A 161 17.62 -1.30 -2.66
CA THR A 161 16.73 -0.20 -2.34
C THR A 161 17.23 0.60 -1.13
N ILE A 162 17.62 -0.09 -0.05
CA ILE A 162 18.18 0.56 1.14
C ILE A 162 19.46 1.34 0.78
N ALA A 163 20.35 0.73 0.03
CA ALA A 163 21.62 1.34 -0.36
C ALA A 163 21.42 2.59 -1.26
N ARG A 164 20.43 2.53 -2.16
CA ARG A 164 20.15 3.60 -3.11
C ARG A 164 19.38 4.77 -2.49
N PHE A 165 18.54 4.51 -1.51
CA PHE A 165 17.60 5.48 -0.94
C PHE A 165 17.75 5.62 0.59
N PRO A 166 18.93 5.99 1.10
CA PRO A 166 19.22 5.97 2.54
C PRO A 166 18.40 6.98 3.34
N THR A 167 17.77 7.97 2.68
CA THR A 167 16.98 9.03 3.33
C THR A 167 15.49 8.97 2.98
N ALA A 168 15.08 8.14 2.02
CA ALA A 168 13.68 7.98 1.66
C ALA A 168 12.94 7.11 2.67
N LYS A 169 11.62 7.27 2.69
CA LYS A 169 10.70 6.36 3.38
C LYS A 169 10.49 5.14 2.50
N LEU A 170 10.93 3.98 2.97
CA LEU A 170 10.87 2.73 2.22
C LEU A 170 9.70 1.88 2.69
N GLY A 171 9.09 1.12 1.78
CA GLY A 171 8.06 0.20 2.16
C GLY A 171 7.74 -0.85 1.10
N TYR A 172 7.12 -1.94 1.53
CA TYR A 172 6.67 -3.02 0.65
C TYR A 172 5.17 -3.27 0.82
N ILE A 173 4.45 -3.53 -0.27
CA ILE A 173 3.02 -3.84 -0.24
C ILE A 173 2.80 -5.28 -0.67
N PHE A 174 2.16 -6.06 0.20
CA PHE A 174 1.63 -7.36 -0.16
C PHE A 174 0.25 -7.21 -0.78
N ALA A 175 0.03 -7.84 -1.92
CA ALA A 175 -1.24 -7.82 -2.63
C ALA A 175 -2.38 -8.43 -1.77
N HIS A 176 -3.61 -8.02 -2.06
CA HIS A 176 -4.81 -8.55 -1.42
C HIS A 176 -5.00 -10.05 -1.67
N LYS A 177 -5.94 -10.65 -0.98
CA LYS A 177 -6.30 -12.06 -1.13
C LYS A 177 -7.10 -12.29 -2.41
N TRP A 178 -6.56 -13.16 -3.29
CA TRP A 178 -7.22 -13.61 -4.51
C TRP A 178 -8.10 -14.83 -4.24
N ALA A 179 -8.93 -15.21 -5.23
CA ALA A 179 -9.65 -16.47 -5.16
C ALA A 179 -8.68 -17.65 -5.03
N PRO A 180 -9.04 -18.75 -4.32
CA PRO A 180 -8.12 -19.84 -4.00
C PRO A 180 -7.39 -20.39 -5.21
N GLN A 181 -8.10 -20.59 -6.32
CA GLN A 181 -7.53 -21.14 -7.56
C GLN A 181 -6.52 -20.19 -8.25
N TRP A 182 -6.45 -18.93 -7.83
CA TRP A 182 -5.53 -17.92 -8.36
C TRP A 182 -4.48 -17.48 -7.34
N ASP A 183 -4.61 -17.89 -6.08
CA ASP A 183 -3.64 -17.53 -5.03
C ASP A 183 -2.43 -18.46 -5.05
N CYS A 184 -1.69 -18.40 -6.15
CA CYS A 184 -0.49 -19.20 -6.38
C CYS A 184 0.60 -19.00 -5.30
N ARG A 185 0.58 -17.88 -4.58
CA ARG A 185 1.53 -17.57 -3.50
C ARG A 185 1.50 -18.59 -2.36
N ASN A 186 0.33 -19.19 -2.12
CA ASN A 186 0.12 -20.19 -1.08
C ASN A 186 -0.12 -21.60 -1.64
N LEU A 187 -0.51 -21.70 -2.92
CA LEU A 187 -0.75 -22.99 -3.57
C LEU A 187 0.53 -23.62 -4.13
N ASN A 188 1.44 -22.78 -4.64
CA ASN A 188 2.66 -23.21 -5.30
C ASN A 188 3.92 -23.08 -4.42
N GLY A 189 3.76 -22.63 -3.17
CA GLY A 189 4.87 -22.47 -2.24
C GLY A 189 4.61 -21.44 -1.14
N ASN A 190 5.69 -20.95 -0.52
CA ASN A 190 5.63 -20.01 0.61
C ASN A 190 6.21 -18.61 0.24
N TYR A 191 5.95 -18.12 -0.95
CA TYR A 191 6.49 -16.83 -1.44
C TYR A 191 6.11 -15.66 -0.52
N HIS A 192 4.87 -15.62 -0.05
CA HIS A 192 4.40 -14.60 0.87
C HIS A 192 5.17 -14.62 2.21
N GLY A 193 5.37 -15.81 2.78
CA GLY A 193 6.11 -15.98 4.04
C GLY A 193 7.59 -15.61 3.89
N ILE A 194 8.22 -16.00 2.79
CA ILE A 194 9.61 -15.64 2.48
C ILE A 194 9.76 -14.12 2.36
N ALA A 195 8.91 -13.47 1.58
CA ALA A 195 8.95 -12.02 1.39
C ALA A 195 8.72 -11.27 2.70
N LYS A 196 7.79 -11.73 3.54
CA LYS A 196 7.51 -11.16 4.85
C LYS A 196 8.73 -11.28 5.78
N ALA A 197 9.31 -12.47 5.87
CA ALA A 197 10.51 -12.70 6.67
C ALA A 197 11.71 -11.88 6.16
N ALA A 198 11.83 -11.68 4.84
CA ALA A 198 12.86 -10.82 4.28
C ALA A 198 12.64 -9.35 4.68
N CYS A 199 11.41 -8.83 4.59
CA CYS A 199 11.08 -7.48 5.04
C CYS A 199 11.44 -7.30 6.53
N GLU A 200 11.08 -8.26 7.38
CA GLU A 200 11.41 -8.25 8.81
C GLU A 200 12.92 -8.29 9.05
N LYS A 201 13.65 -9.15 8.34
CA LYS A 201 15.12 -9.22 8.41
C LYS A 201 15.79 -7.90 8.03
N TRP A 202 15.36 -7.29 6.92
CA TRP A 202 15.99 -6.08 6.39
C TRP A 202 15.42 -4.78 6.97
N GLY A 203 14.47 -4.87 7.91
CA GLY A 203 13.86 -3.69 8.56
C GLY A 203 13.03 -2.84 7.62
N ILE A 204 12.47 -3.42 6.55
CA ILE A 204 11.58 -2.71 5.62
C ILE A 204 10.14 -2.81 6.13
N PRO A 205 9.49 -1.69 6.48
CA PRO A 205 8.07 -1.67 6.82
C PRO A 205 7.23 -2.22 5.67
N TYR A 206 6.16 -2.95 6.00
CA TYR A 206 5.26 -3.47 4.97
C TYR A 206 3.78 -3.27 5.33
N LEU A 207 2.96 -3.15 4.30
CA LEU A 207 1.51 -3.19 4.39
C LEU A 207 1.01 -4.50 3.80
N ASP A 208 0.43 -5.34 4.63
CA ASP A 208 -0.11 -6.63 4.21
C ASP A 208 -1.60 -6.53 3.85
N LEU A 209 -1.91 -6.21 2.60
CA LEU A 209 -3.29 -6.17 2.12
C LEU A 209 -3.93 -7.57 2.03
N ASN A 210 -3.13 -8.64 2.06
CA ASN A 210 -3.67 -10.00 2.11
C ASN A 210 -4.46 -10.25 3.40
N SER A 211 -4.00 -9.69 4.52
CA SER A 211 -4.67 -9.80 5.82
C SER A 211 -5.54 -8.59 6.16
N GLN A 212 -5.26 -7.41 5.60
CA GLN A 212 -5.90 -6.15 6.01
C GLN A 212 -6.93 -5.62 5.01
N ALA A 213 -7.00 -6.13 3.79
CA ALA A 213 -8.07 -5.82 2.85
C ALA A 213 -9.16 -6.91 2.88
N PRO A 214 -10.40 -6.58 2.47
CA PRO A 214 -11.41 -7.60 2.22
C PRO A 214 -10.91 -8.65 1.23
N PRO A 215 -11.43 -9.89 1.26
CA PRO A 215 -11.05 -10.94 0.31
C PRO A 215 -11.66 -10.66 -1.08
N ILE A 216 -11.09 -9.71 -1.80
CA ILE A 216 -11.63 -9.11 -3.03
C ILE A 216 -11.95 -10.19 -4.07
N GLY A 217 -11.08 -11.17 -4.24
CA GLY A 217 -11.27 -12.23 -5.23
C GLY A 217 -12.27 -13.33 -4.86
N TYR A 218 -12.79 -13.34 -3.64
CA TYR A 218 -13.66 -14.42 -3.14
C TYR A 218 -15.15 -14.12 -3.21
N LEU A 219 -15.54 -12.88 -2.91
CA LEU A 219 -16.96 -12.51 -2.78
C LEU A 219 -17.47 -11.96 -4.10
N ALA A 220 -18.49 -12.60 -4.68
CA ALA A 220 -19.10 -12.19 -5.95
C ALA A 220 -19.53 -10.71 -5.93
N SER A 221 -20.15 -10.26 -4.85
CA SER A 221 -20.55 -8.86 -4.67
C SER A 221 -19.38 -7.87 -4.71
N ILE A 222 -18.14 -8.36 -4.53
CA ILE A 222 -16.94 -7.54 -4.60
C ILE A 222 -16.25 -7.71 -5.95
N TYR A 223 -15.86 -8.93 -6.35
CA TYR A 223 -15.04 -9.08 -7.55
C TYR A 223 -15.80 -8.70 -8.84
N GLU A 224 -17.12 -8.95 -8.92
CA GLU A 224 -17.92 -8.58 -10.10
C GLU A 224 -18.01 -7.07 -10.32
N ASN A 225 -17.93 -6.28 -9.26
CA ASN A 225 -18.06 -4.83 -9.33
C ASN A 225 -16.73 -4.08 -9.27
N TYR A 226 -15.70 -4.67 -8.66
CA TYR A 226 -14.48 -3.95 -8.30
C TYR A 226 -13.20 -4.57 -8.85
N THR A 227 -13.30 -5.67 -9.66
CA THR A 227 -12.14 -6.18 -10.40
C THR A 227 -12.35 -6.05 -11.91
N TYR A 228 -11.25 -5.93 -12.65
CA TYR A 228 -11.25 -5.76 -14.09
C TYR A 228 -11.85 -6.98 -14.78
N GLN A 229 -12.95 -6.78 -15.51
CA GLN A 229 -13.67 -7.88 -16.19
C GLN A 229 -13.99 -9.08 -15.27
N SER A 230 -14.22 -8.82 -13.99
CA SER A 230 -14.46 -9.85 -12.96
C SER A 230 -13.36 -10.91 -12.86
N ASP A 231 -12.11 -10.53 -13.16
CA ASP A 231 -10.95 -11.43 -13.14
C ASP A 231 -10.52 -11.88 -11.74
N ARG A 232 -11.14 -11.31 -10.69
CA ARG A 232 -10.92 -11.61 -9.27
C ARG A 232 -9.52 -11.23 -8.75
N MET A 233 -8.77 -10.47 -9.52
CA MET A 233 -7.37 -10.17 -9.25
C MET A 233 -7.05 -8.67 -9.34
N HIS A 234 -7.35 -8.03 -10.47
CA HIS A 234 -6.94 -6.66 -10.76
C HIS A 234 -8.05 -5.68 -10.40
N PRO A 235 -7.86 -4.79 -9.40
CA PRO A 235 -8.88 -3.83 -9.04
C PRO A 235 -9.19 -2.86 -10.19
N THR A 236 -10.47 -2.50 -10.35
CA THR A 236 -10.89 -1.33 -11.11
C THR A 236 -10.45 -0.06 -10.38
N GLU A 237 -10.62 1.13 -10.99
CA GLU A 237 -10.37 2.39 -10.28
C GLU A 237 -11.15 2.45 -8.97
N GLN A 238 -12.42 2.09 -9.00
CA GLN A 238 -13.26 2.07 -7.80
C GLN A 238 -12.76 1.03 -6.78
N GLY A 239 -12.29 -0.12 -7.24
CA GLY A 239 -11.67 -1.14 -6.38
C GLY A 239 -10.42 -0.63 -5.69
N TYR A 240 -9.52 0.07 -6.41
CA TYR A 240 -8.36 0.72 -5.79
C TYR A 240 -8.78 1.80 -4.79
N ARG A 241 -9.74 2.67 -5.13
CA ARG A 241 -10.19 3.74 -4.26
C ARG A 241 -10.86 3.24 -2.97
N LEU A 242 -11.50 2.08 -3.01
CA LEU A 242 -12.14 1.51 -1.83
C LEU A 242 -11.19 0.68 -0.97
N PHE A 243 -10.31 -0.12 -1.58
CA PHE A 243 -9.59 -1.17 -0.87
C PHE A 243 -8.08 -0.92 -0.72
N TYR A 244 -7.48 -0.12 -1.60
CA TYR A 244 -6.04 0.13 -1.64
C TYR A 244 -5.68 1.53 -1.16
N VAL A 245 -6.15 2.55 -1.87
CA VAL A 245 -5.75 3.95 -1.69
C VAL A 245 -5.88 4.43 -0.24
N PRO A 246 -7.01 4.22 0.48
CA PRO A 246 -7.13 4.69 1.86
C PRO A 246 -6.12 4.02 2.81
N LYS A 247 -5.91 2.71 2.64
CA LYS A 247 -5.00 1.93 3.50
C LYS A 247 -3.55 2.30 3.24
N ILE A 248 -3.14 2.37 1.96
CA ILE A 248 -1.77 2.71 1.59
C ILE A 248 -1.46 4.15 2.01
N THR A 249 -2.38 5.11 1.74
CA THR A 249 -2.21 6.51 2.14
C THR A 249 -2.05 6.66 3.65
N ALA A 250 -2.90 5.99 4.43
CA ALA A 250 -2.81 6.03 5.89
C ALA A 250 -1.48 5.44 6.37
N TRP A 251 -1.07 4.29 5.83
CA TRP A 251 0.19 3.65 6.16
C TRP A 251 1.42 4.49 5.76
N MET A 252 1.44 5.07 4.57
CA MET A 252 2.53 5.94 4.14
C MET A 252 2.76 7.13 5.08
N LYS A 253 1.71 7.64 5.72
CA LYS A 253 1.82 8.73 6.71
C LYS A 253 2.49 8.27 8.01
N THR A 254 2.64 6.97 8.25
CA THR A 254 3.30 6.42 9.43
C THR A 254 4.76 6.06 9.19
N LEU A 255 5.20 6.00 7.93
CA LEU A 255 6.60 5.83 7.56
C LEU A 255 7.40 7.12 7.86
#